data_9e7b7dfc084a6e7f016a9189ef78fb52
#
_entry.id   9e7b7dfc084a6e7f016a9189ef78fb52
#
_cell.length_a   1.000
_cell.length_b   1.000
_cell.length_c   1.000
_cell.angle_alpha   90.00
_cell.angle_beta   90.00
_cell.angle_gamma   90.00
#
_symmetry.space_group_name_H-M   'P 1'
#
loop_
_entity.id
_entity.type
_entity.pdbx_description
1 polymer ?
#
loop_
_entity_poly.entity_id
_entity_poly.type
_entity_poly.pdbx_seq_one_letter_code
_entity_poly.pdbx_strand_id
1 'polypeptide(L)'
;MKKIRVGILGYGNLGKSIEEIVHNDKHFKLVAVFSKRNIKAKYAKVDFASNIEKYKDKIDIMFLCGGSSSNLMEQATKALQFFNCIDAFDTHKKIPEHIKNCNLFARKYNKVAFCSFGWDPGLFSLMRTLFNFLDKTTFTIWGKGVSQGHSEAIKCIKGVKDAIEYTVPNAKLVEQIKSGKVTHLKDEKALHTRECFIVAEPKDRPQITNKVINMPNYFKGYNTKITFIDDVKMHKHRKMFHAGEVFTLGGELSFKLKIDSNPNFTAKVLVEYSKVLYNYFTAKKFGAYSILDIPFSHMLNTIKYL
;
A
#
# COMPACT_ATOMS: atom_id res chain seq x y z
N MET A 1 -8.66 16.68 25.16
CA MET A 1 -7.91 15.45 24.83
C MET A 1 -6.49 15.80 24.40
N LYS A 2 -5.49 15.07 24.87
CA LYS A 2 -4.10 15.23 24.40
C LYS A 2 -4.00 14.75 22.95
N LYS A 3 -3.48 15.60 22.06
CA LYS A 3 -3.32 15.24 20.65
C LYS A 3 -2.19 14.23 20.46
N ILE A 4 -2.36 13.25 19.61
CA ILE A 4 -1.32 12.31 19.18
C ILE A 4 -0.31 13.08 18.31
N ARG A 5 0.95 13.10 18.73
CA ARG A 5 2.01 13.81 18.01
C ARG A 5 2.58 12.89 16.93
N VAL A 6 2.52 13.32 15.69
CA VAL A 6 2.92 12.46 14.56
C VAL A 6 4.00 13.09 13.70
N GLY A 7 4.82 12.23 13.10
CA GLY A 7 5.78 12.56 12.06
C GLY A 7 5.53 11.75 10.79
N ILE A 8 6.00 12.25 9.67
CA ILE A 8 5.91 11.58 8.36
C ILE A 8 7.33 11.39 7.81
N LEU A 9 7.75 10.13 7.60
CA LEU A 9 9.04 9.80 7.00
C LEU A 9 8.86 9.35 5.55
N GLY A 10 9.21 10.25 4.61
CA GLY A 10 8.97 10.12 3.18
C GLY A 10 7.80 11.02 2.72
N TYR A 11 8.03 11.80 1.66
CA TYR A 11 7.06 12.81 1.21
C TYR A 11 6.75 12.65 -0.29
N GLY A 12 6.33 11.42 -0.66
CA GLY A 12 5.69 11.11 -1.93
C GLY A 12 4.17 11.34 -1.88
N ASN A 13 3.43 10.74 -2.79
CA ASN A 13 1.97 10.88 -2.83
C ASN A 13 1.29 10.44 -1.52
N LEU A 14 1.74 9.33 -0.93
CA LEU A 14 1.21 8.84 0.35
C LEU A 14 1.48 9.84 1.51
N GLY A 15 2.73 10.32 1.64
CA GLY A 15 3.10 11.26 2.68
C GLY A 15 2.33 12.59 2.58
N LYS A 16 2.11 13.10 1.36
CA LYS A 16 1.28 14.30 1.12
C LYS A 16 -0.18 14.07 1.52
N SER A 17 -0.72 12.89 1.21
CA SER A 17 -2.10 12.55 1.59
C SER A 17 -2.27 12.41 3.10
N ILE A 18 -1.29 11.82 3.80
CA ILE A 18 -1.29 11.74 5.26
C ILE A 18 -1.20 13.14 5.89
N GLU A 19 -0.33 14.00 5.38
CA GLU A 19 -0.20 15.39 5.86
C GLU A 19 -1.55 16.11 5.80
N GLU A 20 -2.26 16.02 4.67
CA GLU A 20 -3.57 16.65 4.49
C GLU A 20 -4.62 16.13 5.49
N ILE A 21 -4.70 14.81 5.67
CA ILE A 21 -5.68 14.20 6.59
C ILE A 21 -5.36 14.56 8.04
N VAL A 22 -4.10 14.42 8.45
CA VAL A 22 -3.65 14.68 9.82
C VAL A 22 -3.78 16.15 10.19
N HIS A 23 -3.55 17.08 9.24
CA HIS A 23 -3.74 18.50 9.47
C HIS A 23 -5.19 18.84 9.81
N ASN A 24 -6.15 18.17 9.15
CA ASN A 24 -7.58 18.42 9.32
C ASN A 24 -8.22 17.60 10.46
N ASP A 25 -7.51 16.65 11.07
CA ASP A 25 -8.03 15.82 12.17
C ASP A 25 -7.61 16.39 13.54
N LYS A 26 -8.61 16.78 14.33
CA LYS A 26 -8.41 17.35 15.69
C LYS A 26 -7.65 16.47 16.67
N HIS A 27 -7.59 15.16 16.43
CA HIS A 27 -6.91 14.20 17.31
C HIS A 27 -5.39 14.21 17.15
N PHE A 28 -4.88 14.80 16.08
CA PHE A 28 -3.46 14.80 15.76
C PHE A 28 -2.80 16.16 15.87
N LYS A 29 -1.49 16.12 16.09
CA LYS A 29 -0.57 17.24 15.93
C LYS A 29 0.58 16.77 15.01
N LEU A 30 0.61 17.27 13.79
CA LEU A 30 1.74 17.03 12.88
C LEU A 30 2.95 17.86 13.36
N VAL A 31 4.03 17.16 13.70
CA VAL A 31 5.25 17.77 14.26
C VAL A 31 6.24 18.11 13.16
N ALA A 32 6.52 17.16 12.27
CA ALA A 32 7.47 17.33 11.18
C ALA A 32 7.26 16.31 10.06
N VAL A 33 7.74 16.69 8.88
CA VAL A 33 7.91 15.82 7.71
C VAL A 33 9.40 15.60 7.48
N PHE A 34 9.81 14.37 7.26
CA PHE A 34 11.20 14.00 7.04
C PHE A 34 11.43 13.49 5.62
N SER A 35 12.47 14.00 4.95
CA SER A 35 12.79 13.62 3.58
C SER A 35 14.31 13.52 3.37
N LYS A 36 14.73 12.66 2.43
CA LYS A 36 16.12 12.61 1.93
C LYS A 36 16.41 13.73 0.92
N ARG A 37 15.36 14.37 0.38
CA ARG A 37 15.45 15.43 -0.64
C ARG A 37 15.03 16.75 -0.04
N ASN A 38 15.51 17.84 -0.58
CA ASN A 38 14.99 19.15 -0.26
C ASN A 38 13.56 19.26 -0.84
N ILE A 39 12.58 19.45 0.04
CA ILE A 39 11.15 19.54 -0.29
C ILE A 39 10.51 20.67 0.48
N LYS A 40 9.31 21.06 0.04
CA LYS A 40 8.41 21.96 0.79
C LYS A 40 7.15 21.17 1.17
N ALA A 41 6.86 21.03 2.45
CA ALA A 41 5.61 20.52 2.96
C ALA A 41 4.55 21.64 3.01
N LYS A 42 3.26 21.26 3.04
CA LYS A 42 2.16 22.23 2.99
C LYS A 42 1.86 22.81 4.36
N TYR A 43 1.87 21.97 5.39
CA TYR A 43 1.40 22.32 6.73
C TYR A 43 2.44 22.12 7.83
N ALA A 44 3.55 21.43 7.56
CA ALA A 44 4.51 21.05 8.57
C ALA A 44 5.93 21.54 8.29
N LYS A 45 6.70 21.66 9.36
CA LYS A 45 8.15 21.81 9.27
C LYS A 45 8.77 20.61 8.57
N VAL A 46 9.72 20.87 7.68
CA VAL A 46 10.52 19.82 7.01
C VAL A 46 11.88 19.72 7.68
N ASP A 47 12.35 18.49 7.87
CA ASP A 47 13.72 18.20 8.29
C ASP A 47 14.29 17.01 7.49
N PHE A 48 15.60 16.81 7.54
CA PHE A 48 16.24 15.69 6.88
C PHE A 48 15.94 14.37 7.59
N ALA A 49 15.78 13.30 6.81
CA ALA A 49 15.53 11.96 7.33
C ALA A 49 16.62 11.45 8.30
N SER A 50 17.84 11.96 8.20
CA SER A 50 18.93 11.68 9.14
C SER A 50 18.72 12.29 10.53
N ASN A 51 17.85 13.28 10.67
CA ASN A 51 17.63 14.01 11.92
C ASN A 51 16.47 13.47 12.76
N ILE A 52 15.85 12.35 12.39
CA ILE A 52 14.66 11.82 13.08
C ILE A 52 14.88 11.62 14.57
N GLU A 53 16.06 11.20 14.99
CA GLU A 53 16.42 10.97 16.41
C GLU A 53 16.19 12.21 17.29
N LYS A 54 16.46 13.43 16.76
CA LYS A 54 16.23 14.70 17.49
C LYS A 54 14.76 14.95 17.90
N TYR A 55 13.87 14.09 17.44
CA TYR A 55 12.41 14.18 17.66
C TYR A 55 11.85 13.07 18.53
N LYS A 56 12.69 12.19 19.12
CA LYS A 56 12.27 11.01 19.89
C LYS A 56 11.24 11.32 20.98
N ASP A 57 11.36 12.47 21.65
CA ASP A 57 10.44 12.88 22.73
C ASP A 57 9.31 13.81 22.24
N LYS A 58 9.28 14.14 20.94
CA LYS A 58 8.35 15.08 20.32
C LYS A 58 7.31 14.39 19.46
N ILE A 59 7.55 13.15 19.00
CA ILE A 59 6.69 12.38 18.11
C ILE A 59 6.32 11.08 18.83
N ASP A 60 5.03 10.78 18.84
CA ASP A 60 4.48 9.53 19.39
C ASP A 60 4.43 8.43 18.33
N ILE A 61 4.09 8.79 17.06
CA ILE A 61 3.94 7.85 15.94
C ILE A 61 4.62 8.42 14.69
N MET A 62 5.39 7.60 14.01
CA MET A 62 5.97 7.89 12.70
C MET A 62 5.23 7.13 11.60
N PHE A 63 4.65 7.85 10.64
CA PHE A 63 4.15 7.28 9.40
C PHE A 63 5.32 7.03 8.45
N LEU A 64 5.51 5.77 8.04
CA LEU A 64 6.58 5.40 7.12
C LEU A 64 6.04 5.36 5.70
N CYS A 65 6.42 6.36 4.90
CA CYS A 65 5.93 6.57 3.53
C CYS A 65 7.04 6.35 2.48
N GLY A 66 8.05 5.58 2.82
CA GLY A 66 9.08 5.13 1.88
C GLY A 66 8.55 4.12 0.87
N GLY A 67 9.23 3.93 -0.26
CA GLY A 67 8.87 2.91 -1.23
C GLY A 67 9.17 1.50 -0.71
N SER A 68 8.22 0.58 -0.85
CA SER A 68 8.36 -0.83 -0.44
C SER A 68 9.48 -1.55 -1.21
N SER A 69 9.71 -1.17 -2.46
CA SER A 69 10.76 -1.75 -3.31
C SER A 69 12.17 -1.27 -2.99
N SER A 70 12.32 -0.18 -2.20
CA SER A 70 13.63 0.46 -2.02
C SER A 70 14.21 0.29 -0.62
N ASN A 71 13.61 0.90 0.40
CA ASN A 71 14.27 1.01 1.70
C ASN A 71 13.32 1.07 2.91
N LEU A 72 12.03 0.77 2.73
CA LEU A 72 11.06 0.89 3.80
C LEU A 72 11.36 -0.05 4.98
N MET A 73 11.79 -1.29 4.70
CA MET A 73 12.16 -2.25 5.75
C MET A 73 13.29 -1.73 6.64
N GLU A 74 14.33 -1.14 6.04
CA GLU A 74 15.43 -0.51 6.79
C GLU A 74 14.98 0.74 7.55
N GLN A 75 14.15 1.57 6.93
CA GLN A 75 13.57 2.75 7.59
C GLN A 75 12.75 2.37 8.81
N ALA A 76 11.96 1.29 8.72
CA ALA A 76 11.12 0.82 9.82
C ALA A 76 11.96 0.43 11.05
N THR A 77 13.00 -0.39 10.85
CA THR A 77 13.86 -0.83 11.96
C THR A 77 14.65 0.33 12.59
N LYS A 78 15.07 1.32 11.79
CA LYS A 78 15.71 2.54 12.31
C LYS A 78 14.73 3.42 13.08
N ALA A 79 13.54 3.65 12.54
CA ALA A 79 12.53 4.51 13.18
C ALA A 79 11.98 3.90 14.48
N LEU A 80 11.85 2.57 14.55
CA LEU A 80 11.38 1.85 15.75
C LEU A 80 12.31 1.97 16.96
N GLN A 81 13.54 2.42 16.79
CA GLN A 81 14.41 2.75 17.92
C GLN A 81 13.86 3.95 18.71
N PHE A 82 13.10 4.83 18.08
CA PHE A 82 12.66 6.10 18.66
C PHE A 82 11.13 6.22 18.73
N PHE A 83 10.39 5.68 17.77
CA PHE A 83 8.96 5.93 17.58
C PHE A 83 8.15 4.65 17.45
N ASN A 84 6.85 4.72 17.78
CA ASN A 84 5.92 3.75 17.25
C ASN A 84 5.75 4.02 15.76
N CYS A 85 5.57 2.98 14.95
CA CYS A 85 5.57 3.10 13.49
C CYS A 85 4.36 2.44 12.85
N ILE A 86 3.89 3.03 11.75
CA ILE A 86 2.88 2.42 10.89
C ILE A 86 3.29 2.59 9.43
N ASP A 87 3.10 1.54 8.63
CA ASP A 87 3.42 1.53 7.20
C ASP A 87 2.38 0.80 6.35
N ALA A 88 2.50 0.98 5.03
CA ALA A 88 1.72 0.30 4.01
C ALA A 88 2.65 -0.54 3.10
N PHE A 89 3.58 -1.29 3.68
CA PHE A 89 4.49 -2.16 2.94
C PHE A 89 3.72 -3.19 2.11
N ASP A 90 3.96 -3.26 0.80
CA ASP A 90 3.15 -4.01 -0.16
C ASP A 90 3.91 -5.08 -0.98
N THR A 91 5.18 -5.32 -0.66
CA THR A 91 5.91 -6.44 -1.28
C THR A 91 5.49 -7.76 -0.64
N HIS A 92 4.37 -8.33 -1.07
CA HIS A 92 3.67 -9.45 -0.44
C HIS A 92 4.60 -10.58 0.04
N LYS A 93 5.53 -11.04 -0.80
CA LYS A 93 6.48 -12.12 -0.45
C LYS A 93 7.40 -11.79 0.73
N LYS A 94 7.63 -10.51 1.01
CA LYS A 94 8.52 -10.02 2.08
C LYS A 94 7.77 -9.57 3.34
N ILE A 95 6.44 -9.59 3.34
CA ILE A 95 5.64 -9.16 4.49
C ILE A 95 5.99 -9.96 5.76
N PRO A 96 6.08 -11.30 5.74
CA PRO A 96 6.45 -12.06 6.94
C PRO A 96 7.82 -11.68 7.50
N GLU A 97 8.80 -11.48 6.64
CA GLU A 97 10.14 -11.01 7.03
C GLU A 97 10.10 -9.59 7.61
N HIS A 98 9.34 -8.68 6.98
CA HIS A 98 9.16 -7.32 7.44
C HIS A 98 8.55 -7.27 8.84
N ILE A 99 7.45 -8.00 9.08
CA ILE A 99 6.80 -8.08 10.39
C ILE A 99 7.74 -8.67 11.43
N LYS A 100 8.46 -9.76 11.11
CA LYS A 100 9.44 -10.37 12.01
C LYS A 100 10.52 -9.38 12.45
N ASN A 101 11.10 -8.65 11.49
CA ASN A 101 12.14 -7.65 11.77
C ASN A 101 11.58 -6.49 12.61
N CYS A 102 10.41 -5.95 12.24
CA CYS A 102 9.74 -4.91 13.03
C CYS A 102 9.43 -5.39 14.45
N ASN A 103 9.00 -6.64 14.64
CA ASN A 103 8.69 -7.19 15.95
C ASN A 103 9.92 -7.26 16.87
N LEU A 104 11.08 -7.67 16.33
CA LEU A 104 12.33 -7.69 17.10
C LEU A 104 12.70 -6.29 17.61
N PHE A 105 12.64 -5.27 16.74
CA PHE A 105 12.98 -3.90 17.11
C PHE A 105 11.92 -3.26 18.00
N ALA A 106 10.64 -3.44 17.70
CA ALA A 106 9.55 -2.91 18.50
C ALA A 106 9.60 -3.44 19.95
N ARG A 107 9.82 -4.74 20.16
CA ARG A 107 9.99 -5.31 21.49
C ARG A 107 11.25 -4.79 22.19
N LYS A 108 12.37 -4.74 21.48
CA LYS A 108 13.64 -4.26 22.04
C LYS A 108 13.57 -2.84 22.58
N TYR A 109 12.82 -1.96 21.88
CA TYR A 109 12.75 -0.52 22.21
C TYR A 109 11.42 -0.11 22.84
N ASN A 110 10.57 -1.07 23.27
CA ASN A 110 9.26 -0.82 23.89
C ASN A 110 8.37 0.06 22.99
N LYS A 111 8.26 -0.33 21.71
CA LYS A 111 7.46 0.33 20.68
C LYS A 111 6.40 -0.59 20.12
N VAL A 112 5.50 -0.01 19.34
CA VAL A 112 4.48 -0.73 18.58
C VAL A 112 4.70 -0.44 17.10
N ALA A 113 4.64 -1.48 16.27
CA ALA A 113 4.67 -1.39 14.81
C ALA A 113 3.40 -1.96 14.21
N PHE A 114 2.73 -1.21 13.36
CA PHE A 114 1.66 -1.68 12.50
C PHE A 114 2.21 -1.80 11.08
N CYS A 115 2.35 -3.03 10.59
CA CYS A 115 3.04 -3.33 9.35
C CYS A 115 2.06 -3.73 8.25
N SER A 116 2.21 -3.16 7.04
CA SER A 116 1.42 -3.51 5.85
C SER A 116 -0.07 -3.15 5.99
N PHE A 117 -0.38 -1.99 6.52
CA PHE A 117 -1.74 -1.46 6.65
C PHE A 117 -2.09 -0.62 5.42
N GLY A 118 -2.94 -1.13 4.56
CA GLY A 118 -3.42 -0.46 3.36
C GLY A 118 -4.78 -1.02 2.94
N TRP A 119 -5.09 -0.88 1.66
CA TRP A 119 -6.27 -1.55 1.13
C TRP A 119 -5.93 -2.99 0.68
N ASP A 120 -4.74 -3.22 0.08
CA ASP A 120 -4.17 -4.54 -0.19
C ASP A 120 -2.63 -4.47 -0.30
N PRO A 121 -1.88 -5.00 0.65
CA PRO A 121 -2.35 -5.68 1.87
C PRO A 121 -3.10 -4.74 2.84
N GLY A 122 -3.98 -5.31 3.63
CA GLY A 122 -4.81 -4.60 4.60
C GLY A 122 -6.26 -5.03 4.55
N LEU A 123 -7.18 -4.17 4.11
CA LEU A 123 -8.61 -4.48 4.09
C LEU A 123 -8.96 -5.74 3.28
N PHE A 124 -8.33 -5.92 2.11
CA PHE A 124 -8.52 -7.14 1.32
C PHE A 124 -7.98 -8.37 2.02
N SER A 125 -6.91 -8.24 2.81
CA SER A 125 -6.40 -9.34 3.61
C SER A 125 -7.40 -9.79 4.67
N LEU A 126 -8.10 -8.84 5.34
CA LEU A 126 -9.19 -9.16 6.26
C LEU A 126 -10.33 -9.88 5.55
N MET A 127 -10.77 -9.38 4.39
CA MET A 127 -11.88 -9.99 3.65
C MET A 127 -11.51 -11.37 3.12
N ARG A 128 -10.31 -11.57 2.58
CA ARG A 128 -9.84 -12.91 2.19
C ARG A 128 -9.84 -13.88 3.37
N THR A 129 -9.35 -13.45 4.52
CA THR A 129 -9.30 -14.29 5.71
C THR A 129 -10.71 -14.67 6.19
N LEU A 130 -11.61 -13.70 6.26
CA LEU A 130 -13.00 -13.94 6.66
C LEU A 130 -13.72 -14.87 5.67
N PHE A 131 -13.60 -14.62 4.37
CA PHE A 131 -14.28 -15.42 3.36
C PHE A 131 -13.72 -16.82 3.27
N ASN A 132 -12.39 -17.01 3.35
CA ASN A 132 -11.75 -18.32 3.40
C ASN A 132 -12.15 -19.10 4.66
N PHE A 133 -12.38 -18.43 5.77
CA PHE A 133 -12.88 -19.07 6.98
C PHE A 133 -14.31 -19.63 6.80
N LEU A 134 -15.15 -18.92 6.05
CA LEU A 134 -16.56 -19.31 5.81
C LEU A 134 -16.70 -20.29 4.64
N ASP A 135 -15.99 -20.09 3.54
CA ASP A 135 -16.18 -20.87 2.29
C ASP A 135 -14.92 -21.51 1.73
N LYS A 136 -13.73 -21.19 2.14
CA LYS A 136 -12.44 -21.77 1.66
C LYS A 136 -12.09 -21.54 0.17
N THR A 137 -12.98 -20.98 -0.65
CA THR A 137 -12.74 -20.76 -2.09
C THR A 137 -12.88 -19.28 -2.42
N THR A 138 -11.82 -18.52 -2.19
CA THR A 138 -11.81 -17.06 -2.33
C THR A 138 -10.91 -16.61 -3.47
N PHE A 139 -11.40 -15.70 -4.27
CA PHE A 139 -10.66 -15.05 -5.36
C PHE A 139 -10.49 -13.57 -5.09
N THR A 140 -9.38 -13.03 -5.59
CA THR A 140 -9.13 -11.58 -5.52
C THR A 140 -8.83 -11.04 -6.90
N ILE A 141 -9.51 -9.96 -7.26
CA ILE A 141 -9.20 -9.18 -8.46
C ILE A 141 -8.80 -7.76 -8.10
N TRP A 142 -7.85 -7.24 -8.84
CA TRP A 142 -7.39 -5.85 -8.77
C TRP A 142 -7.69 -5.14 -10.09
N GLY A 143 -8.10 -3.88 -10.02
CA GLY A 143 -8.39 -3.08 -11.20
C GLY A 143 -9.90 -2.94 -11.47
N LYS A 144 -10.29 -2.25 -12.54
CA LYS A 144 -9.35 -1.51 -13.41
C LYS A 144 -8.70 -0.37 -12.61
N GLY A 145 -7.37 -0.25 -12.70
CA GLY A 145 -6.69 0.81 -11.97
C GLY A 145 -5.18 0.85 -12.23
N VAL A 146 -4.56 1.98 -11.89
CA VAL A 146 -3.13 2.21 -12.07
C VAL A 146 -2.34 1.51 -10.98
N SER A 147 -1.42 0.62 -11.36
CA SER A 147 -0.44 0.07 -10.43
C SER A 147 0.84 0.91 -10.43
N GLN A 148 1.11 1.59 -9.30
CA GLN A 148 2.32 2.39 -9.14
C GLN A 148 3.59 1.54 -9.18
N GLY A 149 3.61 0.42 -8.47
CA GLY A 149 4.78 -0.46 -8.43
C GLY A 149 5.18 -1.00 -9.79
N HIS A 150 4.20 -1.43 -10.60
CA HIS A 150 4.44 -1.89 -11.98
C HIS A 150 4.90 -0.75 -12.88
N SER A 151 4.27 0.42 -12.78
CA SER A 151 4.65 1.60 -13.55
C SER A 151 6.09 2.03 -13.26
N GLU A 152 6.48 2.08 -12.00
CA GLU A 152 7.85 2.44 -11.59
C GLU A 152 8.88 1.37 -12.04
N ALA A 153 8.52 0.08 -11.98
CA ALA A 153 9.38 -0.98 -12.49
C ALA A 153 9.66 -0.84 -14.00
N ILE A 154 8.66 -0.45 -14.79
CA ILE A 154 8.86 -0.16 -16.22
C ILE A 154 9.77 1.06 -16.42
N LYS A 155 9.57 2.13 -15.66
CA LYS A 155 10.39 3.36 -15.74
C LYS A 155 11.87 3.13 -15.45
N CYS A 156 12.21 2.11 -14.66
CA CYS A 156 13.60 1.73 -14.40
C CYS A 156 14.30 1.08 -15.61
N ILE A 157 13.58 0.73 -16.67
CA ILE A 157 14.17 0.13 -17.87
C ILE A 157 14.88 1.24 -18.69
N LYS A 158 16.15 1.02 -19.01
CA LYS A 158 16.92 1.96 -19.86
C LYS A 158 16.18 2.23 -21.18
N GLY A 159 15.99 3.49 -21.53
CA GLY A 159 15.31 3.95 -22.74
C GLY A 159 13.83 4.30 -22.52
N VAL A 160 13.25 3.99 -21.37
CA VAL A 160 11.91 4.44 -21.00
C VAL A 160 11.97 5.87 -20.47
N LYS A 161 11.17 6.76 -21.04
CA LYS A 161 11.03 8.15 -20.61
C LYS A 161 9.92 8.31 -19.57
N ASP A 162 8.79 7.65 -19.79
CA ASP A 162 7.66 7.56 -18.84
C ASP A 162 6.86 6.29 -19.10
N ALA A 163 6.15 5.80 -18.08
CA ALA A 163 5.31 4.61 -18.21
C ALA A 163 4.18 4.62 -17.19
N ILE A 164 3.03 4.08 -17.60
CA ILE A 164 1.90 3.76 -16.73
C ILE A 164 1.38 2.37 -17.07
N GLU A 165 1.13 1.57 -16.02
CA GLU A 165 0.48 0.28 -16.13
C GLU A 165 -0.89 0.31 -15.48
N TYR A 166 -1.85 -0.29 -16.18
CA TYR A 166 -3.17 -0.60 -15.66
C TYR A 166 -3.33 -2.10 -15.47
N THR A 167 -3.68 -2.50 -14.26
CA THR A 167 -4.19 -3.83 -13.98
C THR A 167 -5.66 -3.89 -14.36
N VAL A 168 -6.04 -4.79 -15.24
CA VAL A 168 -7.39 -4.91 -15.80
C VAL A 168 -7.93 -6.31 -15.53
N PRO A 169 -9.05 -6.47 -14.77
CA PRO A 169 -9.66 -7.78 -14.57
C PRO A 169 -10.16 -8.41 -15.88
N ASN A 170 -10.04 -9.72 -15.97
CA ASN A 170 -10.69 -10.50 -17.02
C ASN A 170 -12.17 -10.70 -16.65
N ALA A 171 -13.01 -9.77 -17.08
CA ALA A 171 -14.44 -9.74 -16.70
C ALA A 171 -15.16 -11.05 -17.05
N LYS A 172 -14.88 -11.66 -18.21
CA LYS A 172 -15.50 -12.93 -18.63
C LYS A 172 -15.15 -14.07 -17.68
N LEU A 173 -13.88 -14.21 -17.30
CA LEU A 173 -13.44 -15.25 -16.37
C LEU A 173 -14.01 -15.03 -14.96
N VAL A 174 -14.04 -13.79 -14.49
CA VAL A 174 -14.63 -13.42 -13.20
C VAL A 174 -16.11 -13.80 -13.15
N GLU A 175 -16.86 -13.51 -14.22
CA GLU A 175 -18.28 -13.89 -14.31
C GLU A 175 -18.48 -15.41 -14.32
N GLN A 176 -17.62 -16.15 -15.02
CA GLN A 176 -17.67 -17.62 -15.04
C GLN A 176 -17.41 -18.22 -13.65
N ILE A 177 -16.51 -17.65 -12.86
CA ILE A 177 -16.25 -18.11 -11.49
C ILE A 177 -17.46 -17.79 -10.60
N LYS A 178 -17.99 -16.57 -10.67
CA LYS A 178 -19.16 -16.15 -9.89
C LYS A 178 -20.43 -16.92 -10.23
N SER A 179 -20.55 -17.42 -11.45
CA SER A 179 -21.68 -18.27 -11.85
C SER A 179 -21.43 -19.77 -11.58
N GLY A 180 -20.30 -20.13 -10.98
CA GLY A 180 -19.93 -21.53 -10.71
C GLY A 180 -19.51 -22.33 -11.96
N LYS A 181 -19.44 -21.72 -13.14
CA LYS A 181 -19.01 -22.40 -14.40
C LYS A 181 -17.53 -22.74 -14.41
N VAL A 182 -16.72 -21.99 -13.68
CA VAL A 182 -15.29 -22.25 -13.48
C VAL A 182 -15.04 -22.37 -11.99
N THR A 183 -14.71 -23.56 -11.52
CA THR A 183 -14.52 -23.87 -10.10
C THR A 183 -13.05 -23.92 -9.69
N HIS A 184 -12.15 -23.98 -10.64
CA HIS A 184 -10.72 -24.05 -10.40
C HIS A 184 -9.93 -23.28 -11.45
N LEU A 185 -8.88 -22.57 -11.01
CA LEU A 185 -7.94 -21.89 -11.88
C LEU A 185 -6.57 -22.58 -11.83
N LYS A 186 -6.02 -22.90 -13.00
CA LYS A 186 -4.63 -23.40 -13.10
C LYS A 186 -3.60 -22.33 -12.73
N ASP A 187 -3.91 -21.07 -13.03
CA ASP A 187 -3.05 -19.91 -12.73
C ASP A 187 -3.93 -18.69 -12.48
N GLU A 188 -3.85 -18.13 -11.28
CA GLU A 188 -4.58 -16.90 -10.90
C GLU A 188 -4.20 -15.67 -11.72
N LYS A 189 -3.03 -15.71 -12.41
CA LYS A 189 -2.65 -14.65 -13.35
C LYS A 189 -3.63 -14.46 -14.49
N ALA A 190 -4.39 -15.51 -14.85
CA ALA A 190 -5.44 -15.44 -15.86
C ALA A 190 -6.57 -14.46 -15.50
N LEU A 191 -6.73 -14.13 -14.21
CA LEU A 191 -7.72 -13.14 -13.73
C LEU A 191 -7.40 -11.71 -14.19
N HIS A 192 -6.19 -11.42 -14.67
CA HIS A 192 -5.75 -10.07 -15.00
C HIS A 192 -5.03 -9.97 -16.33
N THR A 193 -5.25 -8.85 -16.99
CA THR A 193 -4.41 -8.35 -18.08
C THR A 193 -3.62 -7.14 -17.59
N ARG A 194 -2.37 -7.02 -18.03
CA ARG A 194 -1.51 -5.86 -17.81
C ARG A 194 -1.56 -4.97 -19.05
N GLU A 195 -2.05 -3.75 -18.92
CA GLU A 195 -2.08 -2.77 -20.03
C GLU A 195 -1.04 -1.68 -19.76
N CYS A 196 0.05 -1.70 -20.50
CA CYS A 196 1.19 -0.79 -20.34
C CYS A 196 1.17 0.29 -21.41
N PHE A 197 1.23 1.55 -20.99
CA PHE A 197 1.45 2.70 -21.86
C PHE A 197 2.85 3.24 -21.60
N ILE A 198 3.70 3.29 -22.64
CA ILE A 198 5.13 3.57 -22.49
C ILE A 198 5.55 4.66 -23.48
N VAL A 199 6.32 5.64 -22.99
CA VAL A 199 6.99 6.65 -23.80
C VAL A 199 8.44 6.23 -24.00
N ALA A 200 8.83 5.96 -25.25
CA ALA A 200 10.19 5.59 -25.60
C ALA A 200 10.47 5.83 -27.09
N GLU A 201 11.75 6.04 -27.42
CA GLU A 201 12.19 6.19 -28.80
C GLU A 201 11.94 4.90 -29.61
N PRO A 202 11.59 4.99 -30.91
CA PRO A 202 11.29 3.82 -31.74
C PRO A 202 12.37 2.74 -31.72
N LYS A 203 13.64 3.12 -31.72
CA LYS A 203 14.79 2.20 -31.70
C LYS A 203 14.88 1.34 -30.44
N ASP A 204 14.36 1.82 -29.31
CA ASP A 204 14.45 1.14 -28.00
C ASP A 204 13.24 0.22 -27.71
N ARG A 205 12.14 0.39 -28.46
CA ARG A 205 10.86 -0.30 -28.23
C ARG A 205 10.96 -1.85 -28.22
N PRO A 206 11.68 -2.50 -29.15
CA PRO A 206 11.79 -3.97 -29.13
C PRO A 206 12.45 -4.50 -27.86
N GLN A 207 13.56 -3.86 -27.41
CA GLN A 207 14.27 -4.23 -26.21
C GLN A 207 13.43 -3.99 -24.96
N ILE A 208 12.72 -2.85 -24.89
CA ILE A 208 11.83 -2.51 -23.79
C ILE A 208 10.71 -3.54 -23.70
N THR A 209 10.05 -3.86 -24.81
CA THR A 209 8.99 -4.89 -24.87
C THR A 209 9.46 -6.21 -24.29
N ASN A 210 10.61 -6.71 -24.74
CA ASN A 210 11.17 -7.96 -24.25
C ASN A 210 11.46 -7.91 -22.73
N LYS A 211 12.03 -6.82 -22.22
CA LYS A 211 12.31 -6.64 -20.79
C LYS A 211 11.04 -6.57 -19.95
N VAL A 212 9.99 -5.90 -20.41
CA VAL A 212 8.71 -5.81 -19.70
C VAL A 212 8.07 -7.19 -19.61
N ILE A 213 7.86 -7.89 -20.74
CA ILE A 213 7.15 -9.18 -20.75
C ILE A 213 7.86 -10.24 -19.88
N ASN A 214 9.20 -10.22 -19.87
CA ASN A 214 10.00 -11.17 -19.10
C ASN A 214 10.34 -10.73 -17.69
N MET A 215 9.87 -9.55 -17.24
CA MET A 215 10.19 -9.02 -15.92
C MET A 215 9.62 -9.91 -14.80
N PRO A 216 10.46 -10.53 -13.96
CA PRO A 216 10.03 -11.40 -12.88
C PRO A 216 9.17 -10.63 -11.86
N ASN A 217 8.22 -11.31 -11.25
CA ASN A 217 7.33 -10.81 -10.20
C ASN A 217 6.31 -9.73 -10.63
N TYR A 218 6.44 -9.14 -11.82
CA TYR A 218 5.56 -8.08 -12.30
C TYR A 218 4.74 -8.48 -13.52
N PHE A 219 5.41 -8.96 -14.59
CA PHE A 219 4.78 -9.19 -15.89
C PHE A 219 4.91 -10.63 -16.39
N LYS A 220 5.97 -11.34 -16.01
CA LYS A 220 6.22 -12.70 -16.51
C LYS A 220 5.06 -13.64 -16.18
N GLY A 221 4.45 -14.18 -17.22
CA GLY A 221 3.30 -15.10 -17.14
C GLY A 221 1.93 -14.41 -17.16
N TYR A 222 1.86 -13.08 -17.15
CA TYR A 222 0.61 -12.35 -17.38
C TYR A 222 0.34 -12.09 -18.85
N ASN A 223 -0.93 -12.01 -19.23
CA ASN A 223 -1.32 -11.40 -20.50
C ASN A 223 -0.99 -9.90 -20.45
N THR A 224 0.04 -9.48 -21.20
CA THR A 224 0.56 -8.11 -21.16
C THR A 224 0.42 -7.46 -22.51
N LYS A 225 -0.31 -6.34 -22.57
CA LYS A 225 -0.46 -5.48 -23.74
C LYS A 225 0.41 -4.25 -23.57
N ILE A 226 1.28 -3.97 -24.54
CA ILE A 226 2.16 -2.80 -24.54
C ILE A 226 1.77 -1.88 -25.67
N THR A 227 1.53 -0.61 -25.34
CA THR A 227 1.23 0.46 -26.28
C THR A 227 2.25 1.57 -26.09
N PHE A 228 3.03 1.87 -27.13
CA PHE A 228 3.91 3.02 -27.11
C PHE A 228 3.12 4.27 -27.51
N ILE A 229 3.24 5.31 -26.69
CA ILE A 229 2.50 6.57 -26.87
C ILE A 229 3.45 7.77 -26.75
N ASP A 230 2.98 8.93 -27.22
CA ASP A 230 3.69 10.18 -27.10
C ASP A 230 3.50 10.77 -25.68
N ASP A 231 4.45 11.57 -25.24
CA ASP A 231 4.48 12.18 -23.90
C ASP A 231 3.21 13.01 -23.60
N VAL A 232 2.68 13.73 -24.59
CA VAL A 232 1.43 14.48 -24.48
C VAL A 232 0.24 13.58 -24.12
N LYS A 233 0.17 12.35 -24.67
CA LYS A 233 -0.90 11.39 -24.38
C LYS A 233 -0.80 10.80 -22.99
N MET A 234 0.41 10.76 -22.42
CA MET A 234 0.64 10.25 -21.07
C MET A 234 -0.10 11.06 -19.99
N HIS A 235 -0.31 12.37 -20.17
CA HIS A 235 -1.05 13.21 -19.24
C HIS A 235 -2.47 12.70 -18.94
N LYS A 236 -3.14 12.05 -19.92
CA LYS A 236 -4.47 11.47 -19.74
C LYS A 236 -4.50 10.28 -18.80
N HIS A 237 -3.35 9.63 -18.57
CA HIS A 237 -3.21 8.43 -17.76
C HIS A 237 -2.78 8.69 -16.30
N ARG A 238 -2.60 9.95 -15.89
CA ARG A 238 -2.06 10.31 -14.56
C ARG A 238 -3.06 10.20 -13.40
N LYS A 239 -4.31 9.81 -13.65
CA LYS A 239 -5.30 9.60 -12.59
C LYS A 239 -5.01 8.27 -11.88
N MET A 240 -4.83 8.33 -10.56
CA MET A 240 -4.48 7.18 -9.71
C MET A 240 -5.72 6.48 -9.13
N PHE A 241 -6.78 6.33 -9.93
CA PHE A 241 -7.93 5.54 -9.51
C PHE A 241 -7.57 4.06 -9.45
N HIS A 242 -8.20 3.34 -8.56
CA HIS A 242 -8.09 1.89 -8.46
C HIS A 242 -9.42 1.26 -8.05
N ALA A 243 -9.56 -0.02 -8.31
CA ALA A 243 -10.69 -0.82 -7.88
C ALA A 243 -10.23 -2.24 -7.60
N GLY A 244 -11.06 -3.02 -6.96
CA GLY A 244 -10.81 -4.44 -6.77
C GLY A 244 -11.99 -5.10 -6.07
N GLU A 245 -11.93 -6.41 -5.99
CA GLU A 245 -12.96 -7.22 -5.34
C GLU A 245 -12.33 -8.48 -4.75
N VAL A 246 -12.75 -8.82 -3.55
CA VAL A 246 -12.57 -10.14 -2.95
C VAL A 246 -13.93 -10.83 -3.01
N PHE A 247 -14.00 -12.04 -3.54
CA PHE A 247 -15.26 -12.77 -3.70
C PHE A 247 -15.06 -14.28 -3.60
N THR A 248 -16.13 -14.99 -3.25
CA THR A 248 -16.12 -16.46 -3.18
C THR A 248 -16.57 -17.10 -4.49
N LEU A 249 -16.23 -18.36 -4.69
CA LEU A 249 -16.82 -19.17 -5.76
C LEU A 249 -18.36 -19.11 -5.65
N GLY A 250 -19.03 -19.00 -6.78
CA GLY A 250 -20.48 -18.79 -6.79
C GLY A 250 -20.93 -17.37 -6.47
N GLY A 251 -20.02 -16.52 -5.95
CA GLY A 251 -20.30 -15.08 -5.75
C GLY A 251 -21.18 -14.72 -4.57
N GLU A 252 -21.44 -15.65 -3.65
CA GLU A 252 -22.30 -15.40 -2.47
C GLU A 252 -21.74 -14.31 -1.56
N LEU A 253 -20.41 -14.32 -1.34
CA LEU A 253 -19.73 -13.27 -0.58
C LEU A 253 -18.90 -12.43 -1.52
N SER A 254 -19.03 -11.12 -1.40
CA SER A 254 -18.30 -10.16 -2.22
C SER A 254 -18.03 -8.88 -1.45
N PHE A 255 -16.76 -8.45 -1.47
CA PHE A 255 -16.35 -7.14 -0.99
C PHE A 255 -15.69 -6.37 -2.12
N LYS A 256 -16.35 -5.30 -2.58
CA LYS A 256 -15.87 -4.42 -3.65
C LYS A 256 -15.31 -3.13 -3.12
N LEU A 257 -14.20 -2.69 -3.69
CA LEU A 257 -13.61 -1.39 -3.42
C LEU A 257 -13.41 -0.63 -4.73
N LYS A 258 -13.85 0.64 -4.74
CA LYS A 258 -13.57 1.59 -5.83
C LYS A 258 -13.04 2.87 -5.19
N ILE A 259 -11.86 3.28 -5.60
CA ILE A 259 -11.14 4.42 -5.02
C ILE A 259 -10.66 5.36 -6.12
N ASP A 260 -10.85 6.65 -5.91
CA ASP A 260 -10.44 7.68 -6.87
C ASP A 260 -8.94 7.97 -6.79
N SER A 261 -8.35 7.72 -5.62
CA SER A 261 -6.92 7.92 -5.37
C SER A 261 -6.40 6.86 -4.41
N ASN A 262 -5.56 5.96 -4.91
CA ASN A 262 -4.90 4.94 -4.09
C ASN A 262 -4.11 5.56 -2.91
N PRO A 263 -3.24 6.58 -3.10
CA PRO A 263 -2.53 7.17 -1.98
C PRO A 263 -3.45 7.79 -0.92
N ASN A 264 -4.53 8.45 -1.32
CA ASN A 264 -5.47 9.08 -0.38
C ASN A 264 -6.22 8.03 0.45
N PHE A 265 -6.65 6.94 -0.19
CA PHE A 265 -7.36 5.88 0.52
C PHE A 265 -6.43 5.15 1.51
N THR A 266 -5.23 4.79 1.07
CA THR A 266 -4.21 4.18 1.93
C THR A 266 -3.88 5.10 3.11
N ALA A 267 -3.75 6.41 2.88
CA ALA A 267 -3.52 7.38 3.94
C ALA A 267 -4.66 7.40 4.98
N LYS A 268 -5.93 7.32 4.54
CA LYS A 268 -7.08 7.21 5.46
C LYS A 268 -6.97 5.97 6.33
N VAL A 269 -6.65 4.82 5.75
CA VAL A 269 -6.47 3.57 6.51
C VAL A 269 -5.36 3.74 7.55
N LEU A 270 -4.18 4.24 7.14
CA LEU A 270 -3.06 4.44 8.07
C LEU A 270 -3.40 5.40 9.21
N VAL A 271 -4.06 6.53 8.90
CA VAL A 271 -4.41 7.53 9.92
C VAL A 271 -5.43 6.97 10.91
N GLU A 272 -6.46 6.27 10.47
CA GLU A 272 -7.43 5.65 11.38
C GLU A 272 -6.79 4.57 12.26
N TYR A 273 -6.01 3.66 11.67
CA TYR A 273 -5.31 2.64 12.46
C TYR A 273 -4.22 3.19 13.38
N SER A 274 -3.67 4.37 13.09
CA SER A 274 -2.70 5.00 14.00
C SER A 274 -3.31 5.38 15.36
N LYS A 275 -4.61 5.64 15.43
CA LYS A 275 -5.34 5.84 16.70
C LYS A 275 -5.35 4.54 17.52
N VAL A 276 -5.60 3.40 16.88
CA VAL A 276 -5.54 2.07 17.49
C VAL A 276 -4.11 1.75 17.95
N LEU A 277 -3.13 2.04 17.10
CA LEU A 277 -1.71 1.86 17.45
C LEU A 277 -1.33 2.65 18.71
N TYR A 278 -1.82 3.90 18.84
CA TYR A 278 -1.57 4.69 20.04
C TYR A 278 -2.17 4.05 21.30
N ASN A 279 -3.36 3.44 21.20
CA ASN A 279 -3.98 2.69 22.29
C ASN A 279 -3.15 1.45 22.67
N TYR A 280 -2.58 0.74 21.68
CA TYR A 280 -1.68 -0.39 21.92
C TYR A 280 -0.41 0.06 22.68
N PHE A 281 0.15 1.17 22.26
CA PHE A 281 1.31 1.74 22.93
C PHE A 281 1.02 2.13 24.39
N THR A 282 -0.08 2.83 24.65
CA THR A 282 -0.48 3.23 26.01
C THR A 282 -0.81 2.02 26.89
N ALA A 283 -1.35 0.95 26.30
CA ALA A 283 -1.59 -0.33 26.96
C ALA A 283 -0.33 -1.21 27.08
N LYS A 284 0.85 -0.70 26.70
CA LYS A 284 2.15 -1.42 26.71
C LYS A 284 2.15 -2.74 25.92
N LYS A 285 1.33 -2.85 24.88
CA LYS A 285 1.29 -3.99 23.97
C LYS A 285 2.41 -3.83 22.92
N PHE A 286 3.67 -4.01 23.35
CA PHE A 286 4.84 -3.82 22.49
C PHE A 286 5.03 -4.99 21.52
N GLY A 287 5.38 -4.67 20.27
CA GLY A 287 5.62 -5.63 19.20
C GLY A 287 5.13 -5.15 17.86
N ALA A 288 5.19 -6.00 16.83
CA ALA A 288 4.65 -5.71 15.52
C ALA A 288 3.37 -6.52 15.27
N TYR A 289 2.44 -5.88 14.58
CA TYR A 289 1.11 -6.40 14.27
C TYR A 289 0.78 -6.16 12.81
N SER A 290 0.12 -7.13 12.20
CA SER A 290 -0.58 -6.97 10.93
C SER A 290 -2.03 -6.55 11.18
N ILE A 291 -2.75 -6.21 10.12
CA ILE A 291 -4.17 -5.89 10.24
C ILE A 291 -5.00 -7.09 10.76
N LEU A 292 -4.55 -8.32 10.54
CA LEU A 292 -5.21 -9.55 11.01
C LEU A 292 -5.10 -9.75 12.52
N ASP A 293 -4.14 -9.11 13.16
CA ASP A 293 -3.92 -9.19 14.61
C ASP A 293 -4.76 -8.17 15.40
N ILE A 294 -5.51 -7.30 14.70
CA ILE A 294 -6.32 -6.25 15.31
C ILE A 294 -7.79 -6.67 15.39
N PRO A 295 -8.33 -6.95 16.58
CA PRO A 295 -9.76 -7.23 16.73
C PRO A 295 -10.62 -6.07 16.22
N PHE A 296 -11.74 -6.38 15.58
CA PHE A 296 -12.70 -5.35 15.12
C PHE A 296 -13.19 -4.44 16.25
N SER A 297 -13.34 -4.99 17.47
CA SER A 297 -13.71 -4.23 18.66
C SER A 297 -12.74 -3.09 19.00
N HIS A 298 -11.47 -3.20 18.61
CA HIS A 298 -10.49 -2.14 18.83
C HIS A 298 -10.61 -0.96 17.86
N MET A 299 -11.33 -1.15 16.74
CA MET A 299 -11.61 -0.10 15.76
C MET A 299 -12.81 0.77 16.18
N LEU A 300 -13.64 0.28 17.09
CA LEU A 300 -14.86 0.93 17.52
C LEU A 300 -14.65 1.55 18.90
N ASN A 301 -14.95 2.84 19.04
CA ASN A 301 -14.97 3.50 20.35
C ASN A 301 -16.17 3.07 21.22
N THR A 302 -17.12 2.34 20.64
CA THR A 302 -18.32 1.82 21.32
C THR A 302 -18.87 0.61 20.58
N ILE A 303 -19.16 -0.47 21.31
CA ILE A 303 -19.89 -1.63 20.80
C ILE A 303 -21.37 -1.21 20.64
N LYS A 304 -21.69 -0.48 19.58
CA LYS A 304 -23.07 -0.11 19.24
C LYS A 304 -23.75 -1.09 18.28
N TYR A 305 -23.08 -2.17 17.89
CA TYR A 305 -23.51 -3.03 16.78
C TYR A 305 -23.61 -4.51 17.15
N LEU A 306 -23.59 -4.83 18.44
CA LEU A 306 -23.92 -6.16 18.95
C LEU A 306 -25.20 -6.10 19.75
#